data_b30be84503bc7f1eb6557143dba71bd5
#
_entry.id   b30be84503bc7f1eb6557143dba71bd5
#
_cell.length_a   1.000
_cell.length_b   1.000
_cell.length_c   1.000
_cell.angle_alpha   90.00
_cell.angle_beta   90.00
_cell.angle_gamma   90.00
#
_symmetry.space_group_name_H-M   'P 1'
#
loop_
_entity.id
_entity.type
_entity.pdbx_description
1 polymer ?
#
loop_
_entity_poly.entity_id
_entity_poly.type
_entity_poly.pdbx_seq_one_letter_code
_entity_poly.pdbx_strand_id
1 'polypeptide(L)'
;MAGPQVQDILRQAIAGKVLSSSQWQELCRWELGDRRRAEAWGLDNQNVADHLQRRMHWLLRAAPLHGQIPQIPGPLEDCLELYWGLWLPLAMQLKNLRQERQSALIQGILGGQGTGKTTLTLILRHLLQLMGYNTFGLSIDDLYKTYSERMDLKGADPRLQWRGPPGTHDIDLGMSTLQQVHNASPNDWITLPRFDKSLHGGEGDRVEPERVQGIDILLFEGWFLGVQPIADEAFNQTPPPINTEADRQFARDMNTRLRDYLPLWNCLDQLMVLYPEDYRISKQWRMQAEHQMKATGKSGMSDAMIEQFVEYFWRALHPELFVTPLKENGNVTDLVVELDLNRTPRAIYVPPV
;
A
#
# COMPACT_ATOMS: atom_id res chain seq x y z
N MET A 1 2.43 -16.42 11.04
CA MET A 1 3.90 -16.27 10.99
C MET A 1 4.56 -17.62 10.75
N ALA A 2 5.66 -17.64 10.00
CA ALA A 2 6.46 -18.85 9.81
C ALA A 2 7.04 -19.27 11.16
N GLY A 3 6.79 -20.52 11.57
CA GLY A 3 7.42 -21.06 12.78
C GLY A 3 8.95 -21.14 12.61
N PRO A 4 9.70 -21.26 13.71
CA PRO A 4 11.17 -21.33 13.67
C PRO A 4 11.70 -22.36 12.66
N GLN A 5 10.98 -23.47 12.50
CA GLN A 5 11.32 -24.55 11.57
C GLN A 5 11.29 -24.12 10.10
N VAL A 6 10.31 -23.32 9.67
CA VAL A 6 10.24 -22.81 8.29
C VAL A 6 11.36 -21.81 8.03
N GLN A 7 11.64 -20.91 8.96
CA GLN A 7 12.75 -19.98 8.84
C GLN A 7 14.10 -20.69 8.69
N ASP A 8 14.32 -21.76 9.46
CA ASP A 8 15.56 -22.56 9.38
C ASP A 8 15.70 -23.28 8.01
N ILE A 9 14.60 -23.78 7.46
CA ILE A 9 14.58 -24.34 6.10
C ILE A 9 14.98 -23.28 5.06
N LEU A 10 14.40 -22.09 5.15
CA LEU A 10 14.71 -20.99 4.22
C LEU A 10 16.16 -20.53 4.35
N ARG A 11 16.71 -20.42 5.57
CA ARG A 11 18.15 -20.11 5.80
C ARG A 11 19.06 -21.16 5.17
N GLN A 12 18.72 -22.44 5.30
CA GLN A 12 19.50 -23.52 4.67
C GLN A 12 19.47 -23.43 3.16
N ALA A 13 18.30 -23.14 2.57
CA ALA A 13 18.17 -22.99 1.12
C ALA A 13 19.03 -21.82 0.60
N ILE A 14 18.98 -20.66 1.25
CA ILE A 14 19.78 -19.48 0.88
C ILE A 14 21.28 -19.75 1.03
N ALA A 15 21.68 -20.54 2.03
CA ALA A 15 23.08 -21.01 2.19
C ALA A 15 23.51 -22.05 1.13
N GLY A 16 22.66 -22.34 0.12
CA GLY A 16 22.97 -23.26 -0.98
C GLY A 16 22.79 -24.74 -0.64
N LYS A 17 22.16 -25.10 0.49
CA LYS A 17 21.87 -26.49 0.82
C LYS A 17 20.65 -27.00 0.02
N VAL A 18 20.76 -28.21 -0.50
CA VAL A 18 19.64 -28.88 -1.14
C VAL A 18 18.64 -29.32 -0.06
N LEU A 19 17.39 -28.92 -0.24
CA LEU A 19 16.32 -29.30 0.70
C LEU A 19 15.90 -30.77 0.50
N SER A 20 15.72 -31.48 1.60
CA SER A 20 15.18 -32.85 1.62
C SER A 20 13.68 -32.86 1.31
N SER A 21 13.16 -34.02 0.93
CA SER A 21 11.72 -34.21 0.70
C SER A 21 10.88 -33.87 1.94
N SER A 22 11.39 -34.18 3.14
CA SER A 22 10.70 -33.84 4.40
C SER A 22 10.63 -32.32 4.64
N GLN A 23 11.65 -31.56 4.26
CA GLN A 23 11.65 -30.10 4.36
C GLN A 23 10.65 -29.48 3.37
N TRP A 24 10.58 -29.97 2.14
CA TRP A 24 9.55 -29.56 1.19
C TRP A 24 8.13 -29.85 1.69
N GLN A 25 7.89 -31.04 2.26
CA GLN A 25 6.60 -31.37 2.87
C GLN A 25 6.25 -30.45 4.03
N GLU A 26 7.23 -30.02 4.83
CA GLU A 26 7.01 -29.06 5.92
C GLU A 26 6.61 -27.68 5.39
N LEU A 27 7.28 -27.18 4.34
CA LEU A 27 6.88 -25.93 3.67
C LEU A 27 5.45 -26.00 3.13
N CYS A 28 5.08 -27.11 2.46
CA CYS A 28 3.72 -27.32 1.97
C CYS A 28 2.69 -27.35 3.13
N ARG A 29 3.00 -28.06 4.21
CA ARG A 29 2.13 -28.15 5.39
C ARG A 29 1.92 -26.79 6.04
N TRP A 30 2.99 -26.01 6.18
CA TRP A 30 2.90 -24.64 6.70
C TRP A 30 2.04 -23.74 5.83
N GLU A 31 2.20 -23.81 4.53
CA GLU A 31 1.45 -22.96 3.58
C GLU A 31 -0.05 -23.29 3.63
N LEU A 32 -0.41 -24.59 3.56
CA LEU A 32 -1.80 -25.03 3.57
C LEU A 32 -2.41 -25.01 4.99
N GLY A 33 -1.60 -24.91 6.02
CA GLY A 33 -2.05 -24.81 7.42
C GLY A 33 -2.79 -23.50 7.74
N ASP A 34 -2.56 -22.45 6.98
CA ASP A 34 -3.35 -21.23 7.01
C ASP A 34 -4.24 -21.16 5.76
N ARG A 35 -5.47 -21.68 5.91
CA ARG A 35 -6.42 -21.80 4.80
C ARG A 35 -6.71 -20.45 4.13
N ARG A 36 -6.89 -19.37 4.90
CA ARG A 36 -7.21 -18.04 4.36
C ARG A 36 -6.06 -17.51 3.50
N ARG A 37 -4.82 -17.69 3.97
CA ARG A 37 -3.62 -17.30 3.22
C ARG A 37 -3.42 -18.18 1.98
N ALA A 38 -3.61 -19.48 2.10
CA ALA A 38 -3.51 -20.40 0.95
C ALA A 38 -4.53 -20.02 -0.13
N GLU A 39 -5.78 -19.76 0.24
CA GLU A 39 -6.83 -19.29 -0.68
C GLU A 39 -6.46 -17.93 -1.31
N ALA A 40 -5.90 -17.01 -0.55
CA ALA A 40 -5.45 -15.70 -1.05
C ALA A 40 -4.36 -15.82 -2.14
N TRP A 41 -3.51 -16.83 -2.03
CA TRP A 41 -2.47 -17.13 -3.03
C TRP A 41 -2.90 -18.15 -4.08
N GLY A 42 -4.17 -18.58 -4.09
CA GLY A 42 -4.71 -19.56 -5.02
C GLY A 42 -4.08 -20.96 -4.86
N LEU A 43 -3.75 -21.35 -3.62
CA LEU A 43 -3.03 -22.58 -3.32
C LEU A 43 -3.95 -23.66 -2.75
N ASP A 44 -3.74 -24.87 -3.25
CA ASP A 44 -4.39 -26.11 -2.80
C ASP A 44 -3.41 -27.28 -2.77
N ASN A 45 -3.89 -28.47 -2.41
CA ASN A 45 -3.08 -29.68 -2.37
C ASN A 45 -2.50 -30.11 -3.72
N GLN A 46 -3.07 -29.65 -4.85
CA GLN A 46 -2.64 -30.07 -6.19
C GLN A 46 -1.50 -29.18 -6.71
N ASN A 47 -1.49 -27.89 -6.35
CA ASN A 47 -0.57 -26.91 -6.93
C ASN A 47 0.50 -26.38 -5.97
N VAL A 48 0.35 -26.59 -4.64
CA VAL A 48 1.24 -25.99 -3.64
C VAL A 48 2.71 -26.35 -3.85
N ALA A 49 3.03 -27.59 -4.17
CA ALA A 49 4.42 -28.03 -4.33
C ALA A 49 5.13 -27.29 -5.47
N ASP A 50 4.50 -27.21 -6.63
CA ASP A 50 5.04 -26.50 -7.79
C ASP A 50 5.13 -24.99 -7.55
N HIS A 51 4.13 -24.44 -6.85
CA HIS A 51 4.14 -23.02 -6.49
C HIS A 51 5.31 -22.70 -5.56
N LEU A 52 5.54 -23.51 -4.53
CA LEU A 52 6.64 -23.29 -3.58
C LEU A 52 8.02 -23.47 -4.24
N GLN A 53 8.17 -24.39 -5.22
CA GLN A 53 9.41 -24.49 -5.98
C GLN A 53 9.69 -23.21 -6.78
N ARG A 54 8.68 -22.64 -7.45
CA ARG A 54 8.80 -21.34 -8.14
C ARG A 54 9.11 -20.21 -7.17
N ARG A 55 8.45 -20.18 -5.97
CA ARG A 55 8.71 -19.19 -4.94
C ARG A 55 10.15 -19.29 -4.43
N MET A 56 10.66 -20.49 -4.21
CA MET A 56 12.03 -20.73 -3.81
C MET A 56 13.02 -20.25 -4.87
N HIS A 57 12.76 -20.53 -6.14
CA HIS A 57 13.58 -20.01 -7.24
C HIS A 57 13.71 -18.48 -7.16
N TRP A 58 12.61 -17.76 -6.94
CA TRP A 58 12.65 -16.30 -6.82
C TRP A 58 13.30 -15.82 -5.52
N LEU A 59 13.12 -16.55 -4.42
CA LEU A 59 13.80 -16.24 -3.15
C LEU A 59 15.32 -16.29 -3.33
N LEU A 60 15.85 -17.36 -3.94
CA LEU A 60 17.28 -17.53 -4.15
C LEU A 60 17.87 -16.45 -5.07
N ARG A 61 17.09 -15.92 -6.00
CA ARG A 61 17.51 -14.82 -6.89
C ARG A 61 17.39 -13.45 -6.21
N ALA A 62 16.41 -13.26 -5.33
CA ALA A 62 16.20 -12.00 -4.62
C ALA A 62 17.15 -11.83 -3.42
N ALA A 63 17.49 -12.91 -2.73
CA ALA A 63 18.31 -12.88 -1.52
C ALA A 63 19.65 -12.13 -1.68
N PRO A 64 20.45 -12.32 -2.74
CA PRO A 64 21.68 -11.57 -2.97
C PRO A 64 21.49 -10.07 -3.20
N LEU A 65 20.27 -9.66 -3.59
CA LEU A 65 19.93 -8.27 -3.91
C LEU A 65 19.33 -7.52 -2.72
N HIS A 66 19.07 -8.20 -1.58
CA HIS A 66 18.43 -7.63 -0.40
C HIS A 66 19.10 -6.33 0.06
N GLY A 67 20.43 -6.32 0.19
CA GLY A 67 21.18 -5.13 0.59
C GLY A 67 21.17 -3.96 -0.41
N GLN A 68 20.65 -4.17 -1.60
CA GLN A 68 20.51 -3.11 -2.62
C GLN A 68 19.18 -2.34 -2.46
N ILE A 69 18.31 -2.73 -1.53
CA ILE A 69 17.04 -2.07 -1.24
C ILE A 69 17.16 -1.35 0.12
N PRO A 70 17.64 -0.08 0.14
CA PRO A 70 17.97 0.61 1.40
C PRO A 70 16.78 0.81 2.35
N GLN A 71 15.55 0.70 1.81
CA GLN A 71 14.32 0.89 2.57
C GLN A 71 13.90 -0.35 3.36
N ILE A 72 14.54 -1.52 3.13
CA ILE A 72 14.31 -2.72 3.93
C ILE A 72 15.24 -2.64 5.16
N PRO A 73 14.69 -2.49 6.36
CA PRO A 73 15.52 -2.45 7.57
C PRO A 73 16.04 -3.84 7.94
N GLY A 74 17.28 -3.91 8.38
CA GLY A 74 17.86 -5.13 8.95
C GLY A 74 18.43 -6.12 7.93
N PRO A 75 18.99 -7.21 8.41
CA PRO A 75 19.56 -8.27 7.58
C PRO A 75 18.47 -9.11 6.91
N LEU A 76 18.85 -9.83 5.84
CA LEU A 76 17.95 -10.71 5.09
C LEU A 76 17.23 -11.73 5.98
N GLU A 77 17.94 -12.25 6.97
CA GLU A 77 17.46 -13.27 7.91
C GLU A 77 16.21 -12.84 8.66
N ASP A 78 16.10 -11.56 9.00
CA ASP A 78 14.94 -10.98 9.69
C ASP A 78 13.75 -10.77 8.74
N CYS A 79 14.01 -10.73 7.43
CA CYS A 79 12.99 -10.50 6.40
C CYS A 79 12.53 -11.78 5.69
N LEU A 80 13.12 -12.93 5.99
CA LEU A 80 12.80 -14.19 5.29
C LEU A 80 11.32 -14.55 5.32
N GLU A 81 10.69 -14.31 6.45
CA GLU A 81 9.26 -14.56 6.61
C GLU A 81 8.40 -13.64 5.72
N LEU A 82 8.78 -12.37 5.61
CA LEU A 82 8.10 -11.40 4.73
C LEU A 82 8.32 -11.75 3.26
N TYR A 83 9.55 -12.13 2.89
CA TYR A 83 9.81 -12.62 1.53
C TYR A 83 8.95 -13.82 1.19
N TRP A 84 8.90 -14.80 2.09
CA TRP A 84 8.24 -16.07 1.84
C TRP A 84 6.72 -15.96 1.92
N GLY A 85 6.18 -15.28 2.93
CA GLY A 85 4.74 -15.25 3.23
C GLY A 85 3.96 -14.15 2.53
N LEU A 86 4.62 -13.05 2.12
CA LEU A 86 3.94 -11.89 1.54
C LEU A 86 4.57 -11.41 0.23
N TRP A 87 5.85 -10.99 0.24
CA TRP A 87 6.39 -10.22 -0.88
C TRP A 87 6.52 -11.02 -2.17
N LEU A 88 7.06 -12.24 -2.09
CA LEU A 88 7.19 -13.11 -3.27
C LEU A 88 5.85 -13.65 -3.76
N PRO A 89 4.94 -14.17 -2.90
CA PRO A 89 3.61 -14.56 -3.36
C PRO A 89 2.88 -13.43 -4.07
N LEU A 90 2.89 -12.22 -3.49
CA LEU A 90 2.24 -11.05 -4.09
C LEU A 90 2.89 -10.66 -5.43
N ALA A 91 4.22 -10.60 -5.50
CA ALA A 91 4.91 -10.32 -6.77
C ALA A 91 4.60 -11.37 -7.85
N MET A 92 4.54 -12.65 -7.48
CA MET A 92 4.17 -13.73 -8.39
C MET A 92 2.72 -13.64 -8.85
N GLN A 93 1.80 -13.24 -7.96
CA GLN A 93 0.40 -13.00 -8.30
C GLN A 93 0.26 -11.83 -9.28
N LEU A 94 0.88 -10.68 -8.99
CA LEU A 94 0.89 -9.52 -9.88
C LEU A 94 1.47 -9.83 -11.26
N LYS A 95 2.56 -10.59 -11.29
CA LYS A 95 3.14 -11.12 -12.54
C LYS A 95 2.10 -11.92 -13.33
N ASN A 96 1.40 -12.88 -12.70
CA ASN A 96 0.40 -13.71 -13.36
C ASN A 96 -0.77 -12.86 -13.89
N LEU A 97 -1.31 -11.98 -13.06
CA LEU A 97 -2.37 -11.05 -13.46
C LEU A 97 -1.96 -10.18 -14.66
N ARG A 98 -0.71 -9.69 -14.68
CA ARG A 98 -0.21 -8.93 -15.83
C ARG A 98 -0.11 -9.78 -17.10
N GLN A 99 0.27 -11.07 -16.98
CA GLN A 99 0.36 -11.99 -18.13
C GLN A 99 -1.00 -12.29 -18.76
N GLU A 100 -2.07 -12.26 -17.99
CA GLU A 100 -3.44 -12.51 -18.45
C GLU A 100 -4.06 -11.29 -19.15
N ARG A 101 -3.37 -10.13 -19.13
CA ARG A 101 -3.86 -8.84 -19.64
C ARG A 101 -3.06 -8.36 -20.84
N GLN A 102 -3.73 -7.62 -21.72
CA GLN A 102 -3.06 -6.92 -22.83
C GLN A 102 -2.53 -5.55 -22.42
N SER A 103 -3.20 -4.87 -21.48
CA SER A 103 -2.82 -3.57 -20.94
C SER A 103 -1.93 -3.70 -19.70
N ALA A 104 -1.29 -2.60 -19.29
CA ALA A 104 -0.62 -2.51 -18.01
C ALA A 104 -1.59 -2.81 -16.86
N LEU A 105 -1.07 -3.43 -15.78
CA LEU A 105 -1.82 -3.71 -14.55
C LEU A 105 -1.70 -2.52 -13.60
N ILE A 106 -2.81 -1.99 -13.09
CA ILE A 106 -2.84 -0.96 -12.04
C ILE A 106 -3.23 -1.61 -10.71
N GLN A 107 -2.23 -1.81 -9.85
CA GLN A 107 -2.42 -2.34 -8.50
C GLN A 107 -2.60 -1.20 -7.49
N GLY A 108 -3.79 -1.07 -6.93
CA GLY A 108 -4.07 -0.17 -5.81
C GLY A 108 -3.53 -0.74 -4.48
N ILE A 109 -2.90 0.11 -3.67
CA ILE A 109 -2.40 -0.23 -2.33
C ILE A 109 -2.94 0.80 -1.33
N LEU A 110 -4.01 0.45 -0.63
CA LEU A 110 -4.57 1.24 0.45
C LEU A 110 -3.86 0.93 1.76
N GLY A 111 -3.56 1.95 2.53
CA GLY A 111 -3.11 1.78 3.92
C GLY A 111 -2.90 3.11 4.61
N GLY A 112 -3.17 3.16 5.90
CA GLY A 112 -2.98 4.34 6.74
C GLY A 112 -1.53 4.79 6.84
N GLN A 113 -1.30 5.85 7.59
CA GLN A 113 0.04 6.37 7.81
C GLN A 113 0.90 5.35 8.56
N GLY A 114 2.13 5.14 8.09
CA GLY A 114 3.08 4.24 8.74
C GLY A 114 2.88 2.74 8.49
N THR A 115 1.90 2.32 7.70
CA THR A 115 1.65 0.90 7.35
C THR A 115 2.72 0.28 6.45
N GLY A 116 3.65 1.07 5.91
CA GLY A 116 4.73 0.55 5.07
C GLY A 116 4.39 0.44 3.57
N LYS A 117 3.33 1.12 3.08
CA LYS A 117 2.96 1.13 1.65
C LYS A 117 4.13 1.42 0.71
N THR A 118 4.81 2.53 0.94
CA THR A 118 5.94 2.97 0.10
C THR A 118 7.09 1.96 0.13
N THR A 119 7.38 1.37 1.29
CA THR A 119 8.38 0.30 1.42
C THR A 119 7.96 -0.92 0.62
N LEU A 120 6.69 -1.36 0.76
CA LEU A 120 6.16 -2.48 -0.01
C LEU A 120 6.21 -2.21 -1.52
N THR A 121 5.82 -1.01 -1.97
CA THR A 121 5.90 -0.58 -3.37
C THR A 121 7.34 -0.70 -3.91
N LEU A 122 8.33 -0.25 -3.15
CA LEU A 122 9.74 -0.36 -3.53
C LEU A 122 10.21 -1.82 -3.63
N ILE A 123 9.83 -2.65 -2.66
CA ILE A 123 10.15 -4.09 -2.66
C ILE A 123 9.51 -4.79 -3.87
N LEU A 124 8.24 -4.56 -4.11
CA LEU A 124 7.52 -5.14 -5.26
C LEU A 124 8.13 -4.69 -6.58
N ARG A 125 8.52 -3.43 -6.73
CA ARG A 125 9.23 -2.95 -7.92
C ARG A 125 10.51 -3.75 -8.17
N HIS A 126 11.35 -3.96 -7.15
CA HIS A 126 12.58 -4.75 -7.30
C HIS A 126 12.31 -6.21 -7.64
N LEU A 127 11.34 -6.84 -6.98
CA LEU A 127 10.99 -8.24 -7.25
C LEU A 127 10.40 -8.42 -8.65
N LEU A 128 9.49 -7.54 -9.05
CA LEU A 128 8.87 -7.58 -10.38
C LEU A 128 9.88 -7.27 -11.47
N GLN A 129 10.80 -6.33 -11.26
CA GLN A 129 11.91 -6.07 -12.17
C GLN A 129 12.83 -7.29 -12.31
N LEU A 130 13.14 -7.98 -11.19
CA LEU A 130 13.89 -9.25 -11.22
C LEU A 130 13.14 -10.32 -12.02
N MET A 131 11.81 -10.29 -12.04
CA MET A 131 10.95 -11.18 -12.83
C MET A 131 10.76 -10.72 -14.27
N GLY A 132 11.36 -9.59 -14.69
CA GLY A 132 11.35 -9.07 -16.05
C GLY A 132 10.19 -8.11 -16.38
N TYR A 133 9.57 -7.48 -15.36
CA TYR A 133 8.46 -6.55 -15.54
C TYR A 133 8.86 -5.11 -15.18
N ASN A 134 8.62 -4.17 -16.09
CA ASN A 134 8.80 -2.75 -15.84
C ASN A 134 7.72 -2.23 -14.92
N THR A 135 8.10 -1.98 -13.67
CA THR A 135 7.17 -1.61 -12.60
C THR A 135 7.49 -0.21 -12.08
N PHE A 136 6.47 0.62 -11.98
CA PHE A 136 6.58 2.00 -11.48
C PHE A 136 5.63 2.23 -10.31
N GLY A 137 5.97 3.21 -9.47
CA GLY A 137 5.13 3.63 -8.35
C GLY A 137 4.50 5.00 -8.61
N LEU A 138 3.26 5.18 -8.20
CA LEU A 138 2.55 6.43 -8.12
C LEU A 138 1.91 6.54 -6.74
N SER A 139 2.01 7.68 -6.08
CA SER A 139 1.30 7.95 -4.84
C SER A 139 0.11 8.86 -5.11
N ILE A 140 -0.98 8.73 -4.37
CA ILE A 140 -2.05 9.73 -4.39
C ILE A 140 -1.51 11.11 -4.02
N ASP A 141 -0.45 11.18 -3.22
CA ASP A 141 0.23 12.42 -2.86
C ASP A 141 0.91 13.10 -4.07
N ASP A 142 1.25 12.34 -5.13
CA ASP A 142 1.76 12.89 -6.38
C ASP A 142 0.70 13.65 -7.19
N LEU A 143 -0.57 13.45 -6.84
CA LEU A 143 -1.72 14.10 -7.48
C LEU A 143 -2.20 15.36 -6.75
N TYR A 144 -1.51 15.84 -5.72
CA TYR A 144 -1.94 17.09 -5.08
C TYR A 144 -2.05 18.23 -6.08
N LYS A 145 -3.05 19.09 -5.86
CA LYS A 145 -3.14 20.38 -6.51
C LYS A 145 -1.88 21.21 -6.25
N THR A 146 -1.56 22.16 -7.11
CA THR A 146 -0.44 23.08 -6.93
C THR A 146 -0.54 23.82 -5.59
N TYR A 147 0.57 24.38 -5.13
CA TYR A 147 0.60 25.20 -3.91
C TYR A 147 -0.45 26.32 -3.96
N SER A 148 -0.50 27.09 -5.08
CA SER A 148 -1.46 28.18 -5.25
C SER A 148 -2.91 27.71 -5.11
N GLU A 149 -3.29 26.65 -5.85
CA GLU A 149 -4.65 26.10 -5.79
C GLU A 149 -5.04 25.62 -4.38
N ARG A 150 -4.09 25.04 -3.64
CA ARG A 150 -4.35 24.62 -2.26
C ARG A 150 -4.48 25.81 -1.29
N MET A 151 -3.77 26.91 -1.53
CA MET A 151 -3.94 28.15 -0.76
C MET A 151 -5.32 28.76 -1.01
N ASP A 152 -5.81 28.74 -2.25
CA ASP A 152 -7.16 29.18 -2.60
C ASP A 152 -8.22 28.29 -1.92
N LEU A 153 -8.04 26.96 -1.96
CA LEU A 153 -8.91 26.01 -1.24
C LEU A 153 -8.92 26.28 0.27
N LYS A 154 -7.78 26.55 0.87
CA LYS A 154 -7.66 26.86 2.31
C LYS A 154 -8.32 28.19 2.67
N GLY A 155 -8.27 29.15 1.75
CA GLY A 155 -9.00 30.42 1.87
C GLY A 155 -10.51 30.23 1.82
N ALA A 156 -11.02 29.34 0.97
CA ALA A 156 -12.44 29.03 0.82
C ALA A 156 -12.96 28.10 1.96
N ASP A 157 -12.13 27.16 2.42
CA ASP A 157 -12.45 26.23 3.49
C ASP A 157 -11.28 26.15 4.50
N PRO A 158 -11.25 26.99 5.53
CA PRO A 158 -10.14 27.05 6.50
C PRO A 158 -9.96 25.74 7.31
N ARG A 159 -10.92 24.81 7.26
CA ARG A 159 -10.79 23.48 7.87
C ARG A 159 -9.76 22.60 7.14
N LEU A 160 -9.44 22.91 5.88
CA LEU A 160 -8.37 22.25 5.12
C LEU A 160 -6.98 22.75 5.54
N GLN A 161 -6.63 22.52 6.81
CA GLN A 161 -5.37 23.01 7.40
C GLN A 161 -4.14 22.35 6.77
N TRP A 162 -4.24 21.06 6.48
CA TRP A 162 -3.18 20.28 5.82
C TRP A 162 -3.69 19.68 4.50
N ARG A 163 -2.78 19.47 3.54
CA ARG A 163 -3.06 18.67 2.37
C ARG A 163 -3.33 17.21 2.78
N GLY A 164 -4.10 16.48 1.99
CA GLY A 164 -4.37 15.06 2.22
C GLY A 164 -5.84 14.67 2.14
N PRO A 165 -6.77 15.41 2.81
CA PRO A 165 -8.19 15.10 2.71
C PRO A 165 -8.76 15.17 1.29
N PRO A 166 -9.91 14.52 1.03
CA PRO A 166 -10.61 14.64 -0.25
C PRO A 166 -10.83 16.09 -0.67
N GLY A 167 -10.61 16.38 -1.96
CA GLY A 167 -10.68 17.71 -2.57
C GLY A 167 -9.33 18.42 -2.70
N THR A 168 -8.25 17.91 -2.08
CA THR A 168 -6.91 18.51 -2.19
C THR A 168 -6.07 17.94 -3.35
N HIS A 169 -6.60 16.99 -4.10
CA HIS A 169 -5.96 16.35 -5.27
C HIS A 169 -6.55 16.83 -6.58
N ASP A 170 -5.78 16.76 -7.63
CA ASP A 170 -6.18 17.01 -9.01
C ASP A 170 -6.65 15.69 -9.64
N ILE A 171 -7.96 15.51 -9.68
CA ILE A 171 -8.59 14.30 -10.19
C ILE A 171 -8.39 14.15 -11.70
N ASP A 172 -8.45 15.25 -12.44
CA ASP A 172 -8.27 15.25 -13.91
C ASP A 172 -6.86 14.81 -14.28
N LEU A 173 -5.85 15.29 -13.56
CA LEU A 173 -4.46 14.83 -13.70
C LEU A 173 -4.35 13.34 -13.40
N GLY A 174 -4.96 12.87 -12.32
CA GLY A 174 -4.98 11.46 -11.95
C GLY A 174 -5.63 10.59 -13.04
N MET A 175 -6.81 10.97 -13.49
CA MET A 175 -7.54 10.28 -14.56
C MET A 175 -6.73 10.21 -15.85
N SER A 176 -6.19 11.34 -16.29
CA SER A 176 -5.34 11.39 -17.49
C SER A 176 -4.13 10.47 -17.36
N THR A 177 -3.47 10.46 -16.19
CA THR A 177 -2.30 9.61 -15.93
C THR A 177 -2.67 8.12 -15.99
N LEU A 178 -3.72 7.69 -15.28
CA LEU A 178 -4.12 6.28 -15.24
C LEU A 178 -4.62 5.79 -16.59
N GLN A 179 -5.35 6.64 -17.34
CA GLN A 179 -5.77 6.32 -18.71
C GLN A 179 -4.60 6.19 -19.69
N GLN A 180 -3.57 7.04 -19.56
CA GLN A 180 -2.33 6.88 -20.34
C GLN A 180 -1.67 5.54 -20.03
N VAL A 181 -1.59 5.14 -18.76
CA VAL A 181 -1.02 3.84 -18.35
C VAL A 181 -1.80 2.67 -18.95
N HIS A 182 -3.12 2.69 -18.90
CA HIS A 182 -3.96 1.63 -19.46
C HIS A 182 -3.84 1.49 -20.98
N ASN A 183 -3.72 2.62 -21.68
CA ASN A 183 -3.73 2.66 -23.15
C ASN A 183 -2.34 2.58 -23.77
N ALA A 184 -1.28 2.58 -22.96
CA ALA A 184 0.08 2.66 -23.45
C ALA A 184 0.52 1.39 -24.15
N SER A 185 1.14 1.57 -25.31
CA SER A 185 1.96 0.55 -25.96
C SER A 185 3.35 0.48 -25.33
N PRO A 186 4.11 -0.62 -25.48
CA PRO A 186 5.43 -0.77 -24.85
C PRO A 186 6.43 0.33 -25.19
N ASN A 187 6.26 1.03 -26.31
CA ASN A 187 7.16 2.09 -26.77
C ASN A 187 6.66 3.50 -26.46
N ASP A 188 5.48 3.63 -25.88
CA ASP A 188 4.91 4.93 -25.56
C ASP A 188 5.56 5.53 -24.30
N TRP A 189 5.83 6.83 -24.36
CA TRP A 189 6.28 7.59 -23.21
C TRP A 189 5.09 8.06 -22.40
N ILE A 190 5.12 7.77 -21.10
CA ILE A 190 4.11 8.19 -20.14
C ILE A 190 4.76 9.18 -19.17
N THR A 191 3.97 10.14 -18.74
CA THR A 191 4.37 11.15 -17.78
C THR A 191 3.69 10.87 -16.44
N LEU A 192 4.46 10.50 -15.42
CA LEU A 192 3.98 10.27 -14.06
C LEU A 192 4.18 11.56 -13.25
N PRO A 193 3.13 12.17 -12.70
CA PRO A 193 3.25 13.34 -11.84
C PRO A 193 4.12 13.06 -10.62
N ARG A 194 4.78 14.11 -10.10
CA ARG A 194 5.61 14.05 -8.89
C ARG A 194 5.36 15.27 -8.04
N PHE A 195 5.43 15.07 -6.72
CA PHE A 195 5.18 16.10 -5.73
C PHE A 195 6.30 16.12 -4.69
N ASP A 196 6.91 17.30 -4.51
CA ASP A 196 7.92 17.50 -3.48
C ASP A 196 7.29 18.12 -2.22
N LYS A 197 7.25 17.32 -1.16
CA LYS A 197 6.65 17.72 0.14
C LYS A 197 7.46 18.78 0.88
N SER A 198 8.72 19.04 0.50
CA SER A 198 9.64 19.96 1.19
C SER A 198 9.50 21.41 0.74
N LEU A 199 8.95 21.65 -0.44
CA LEU A 199 8.78 23.00 -0.97
C LEU A 199 7.84 23.85 -0.12
N HIS A 200 7.91 25.18 -0.28
CA HIS A 200 7.05 26.14 0.42
C HIS A 200 6.96 25.91 1.95
N GLY A 201 8.12 25.66 2.60
CA GLY A 201 8.18 25.47 4.05
C GLY A 201 7.50 24.20 4.56
N GLY A 202 7.36 23.19 3.70
CA GLY A 202 6.70 21.91 4.02
C GLY A 202 5.26 21.80 3.51
N GLU A 203 4.71 22.86 2.90
CA GLU A 203 3.40 22.79 2.23
C GLU A 203 3.48 21.99 0.92
N GLY A 204 4.68 21.89 0.32
CA GLY A 204 4.96 21.14 -0.90
C GLY A 204 4.39 21.76 -2.17
N ASP A 205 4.88 21.30 -3.32
CA ASP A 205 4.32 21.63 -4.63
C ASP A 205 4.64 20.55 -5.66
N ARG A 206 4.00 20.63 -6.83
CA ARG A 206 4.34 19.80 -7.98
C ARG A 206 5.75 20.14 -8.47
N VAL A 207 6.45 19.11 -8.92
CA VAL A 207 7.77 19.23 -9.54
C VAL A 207 7.75 18.64 -10.94
N GLU A 208 8.90 18.68 -11.63
CA GLU A 208 9.03 18.06 -12.95
C GLU A 208 8.57 16.59 -12.90
N PRO A 209 7.63 16.20 -13.75
CA PRO A 209 7.10 14.83 -13.76
C PRO A 209 8.15 13.85 -14.29
N GLU A 210 8.06 12.61 -13.84
CA GLU A 210 8.93 11.54 -14.31
C GLU A 210 8.42 11.00 -15.66
N ARG A 211 9.29 10.95 -16.67
CA ARG A 211 9.00 10.32 -17.96
C ARG A 211 9.46 8.87 -17.94
N VAL A 212 8.54 7.96 -18.21
CA VAL A 212 8.77 6.51 -18.18
C VAL A 212 8.25 5.86 -19.46
N GLN A 213 8.77 4.65 -19.79
CA GLN A 213 8.38 3.93 -21.00
C GLN A 213 8.14 2.45 -20.65
N GLY A 214 7.19 1.83 -21.35
CA GLY A 214 6.96 0.38 -21.28
C GLY A 214 6.49 -0.08 -19.91
N ILE A 215 5.51 0.59 -19.30
CA ILE A 215 4.95 0.19 -18.00
C ILE A 215 4.21 -1.14 -18.16
N ASP A 216 4.63 -2.15 -17.39
CA ASP A 216 3.88 -3.40 -17.24
C ASP A 216 2.94 -3.34 -16.04
N ILE A 217 3.42 -2.79 -14.93
CA ILE A 217 2.67 -2.72 -13.67
C ILE A 217 2.85 -1.33 -13.05
N LEU A 218 1.75 -0.67 -12.73
CA LEU A 218 1.73 0.53 -11.92
C LEU A 218 1.26 0.19 -10.50
N LEU A 219 2.08 0.47 -9.51
CA LEU A 219 1.73 0.36 -8.09
C LEU A 219 1.24 1.72 -7.61
N PHE A 220 -0.08 1.88 -7.51
CA PHE A 220 -0.70 3.12 -7.08
C PHE A 220 -1.04 3.03 -5.60
N GLU A 221 -0.37 3.85 -4.77
CA GLU A 221 -0.56 3.82 -3.32
C GLU A 221 -1.30 5.05 -2.78
N GLY A 222 -2.04 4.87 -1.69
CA GLY A 222 -2.69 5.98 -1.01
C GLY A 222 -3.26 5.62 0.36
N TRP A 223 -3.57 6.65 1.16
CA TRP A 223 -4.11 6.43 2.50
C TRP A 223 -5.63 6.25 2.53
N PHE A 224 -6.33 6.60 1.44
CA PHE A 224 -7.77 6.38 1.25
C PHE A 224 -8.11 5.87 -0.16
N LEU A 225 -7.16 5.23 -0.83
CA LEU A 225 -7.34 4.67 -2.16
C LEU A 225 -8.45 3.61 -2.15
N GLY A 226 -9.40 3.69 -3.07
CA GLY A 226 -10.53 2.75 -3.14
C GLY A 226 -11.64 2.99 -2.10
N VAL A 227 -11.46 3.96 -1.19
CA VAL A 227 -12.47 4.28 -0.18
C VAL A 227 -13.74 4.81 -0.84
N GLN A 228 -14.89 4.25 -0.44
CA GLN A 228 -16.20 4.59 -0.97
C GLN A 228 -16.94 5.58 -0.06
N PRO A 229 -17.79 6.45 -0.62
CA PRO A 229 -18.74 7.23 0.19
C PRO A 229 -19.65 6.30 1.00
N ILE A 230 -19.96 6.72 2.22
CA ILE A 230 -20.85 6.00 3.13
C ILE A 230 -22.18 6.75 3.30
N ALA A 231 -23.19 6.05 3.82
CA ALA A 231 -24.50 6.62 4.10
C ALA A 231 -24.43 7.70 5.18
N ASP A 232 -25.26 8.74 5.09
CA ASP A 232 -25.22 9.90 6.00
C ASP A 232 -25.56 9.51 7.44
N GLU A 233 -26.36 8.47 7.63
CA GLU A 233 -26.74 7.92 8.94
C GLU A 233 -25.54 7.43 9.76
N ALA A 234 -24.44 7.04 9.09
CA ALA A 234 -23.21 6.61 9.76
C ALA A 234 -22.59 7.73 10.61
N PHE A 235 -22.91 9.00 10.32
CA PHE A 235 -22.43 10.15 11.09
C PHE A 235 -23.30 10.48 12.31
N ASN A 236 -24.37 9.74 12.57
CA ASN A 236 -25.19 9.93 13.77
C ASN A 236 -24.48 9.41 15.04
N GLN A 237 -23.65 8.37 14.89
CA GLN A 237 -22.82 7.81 15.96
C GLN A 237 -21.39 7.64 15.44
N THR A 238 -20.52 8.55 15.80
CA THR A 238 -19.15 8.60 15.28
C THR A 238 -18.13 8.24 16.35
N PRO A 239 -17.06 7.51 15.96
CA PRO A 239 -15.96 7.24 16.87
C PRO A 239 -15.09 8.48 17.08
N PRO A 240 -14.38 8.61 18.25
CA PRO A 240 -13.40 9.67 18.47
C PRO A 240 -12.28 9.61 17.41
N PRO A 241 -11.81 10.76 16.89
CA PRO A 241 -11.97 12.11 17.39
C PRO A 241 -13.14 12.93 16.76
N ILE A 242 -14.09 12.31 16.09
CA ILE A 242 -15.28 13.02 15.57
C ILE A 242 -16.28 13.20 16.70
N ASN A 243 -16.05 14.21 17.56
CA ASN A 243 -16.78 14.36 18.81
C ASN A 243 -17.85 15.48 18.78
N THR A 244 -17.64 16.51 17.95
CA THR A 244 -18.50 17.68 17.86
C THR A 244 -19.35 17.67 16.59
N GLU A 245 -20.39 18.51 16.53
CA GLU A 245 -21.17 18.67 15.29
C GLU A 245 -20.31 19.26 14.17
N ALA A 246 -19.36 20.13 14.48
CA ALA A 246 -18.41 20.67 13.51
C ALA A 246 -17.52 19.55 12.92
N ASP A 247 -17.07 18.61 13.75
CA ASP A 247 -16.29 17.43 13.27
C ASP A 247 -17.16 16.55 12.38
N ARG A 248 -18.41 16.27 12.78
CA ARG A 248 -19.34 15.47 11.96
C ARG A 248 -19.63 16.14 10.62
N GLN A 249 -19.83 17.46 10.61
CA GLN A 249 -20.04 18.21 9.38
C GLN A 249 -18.79 18.15 8.47
N PHE A 250 -17.59 18.27 9.05
CA PHE A 250 -16.36 18.13 8.30
C PHE A 250 -16.24 16.72 7.66
N ALA A 251 -16.54 15.66 8.44
CA ALA A 251 -16.54 14.29 7.92
C ALA A 251 -17.56 14.08 6.78
N ARG A 252 -18.79 14.62 6.91
CA ARG A 252 -19.81 14.59 5.84
C ARG A 252 -19.35 15.29 4.57
N ASP A 253 -18.71 16.45 4.72
CA ASP A 253 -18.19 17.19 3.58
C ASP A 253 -17.08 16.41 2.86
N MET A 254 -16.18 15.77 3.63
CA MET A 254 -15.14 14.89 3.07
C MET A 254 -15.74 13.66 2.40
N ASN A 255 -16.77 13.05 3.01
CA ASN A 255 -17.55 11.96 2.41
C ASN A 255 -18.20 12.37 1.07
N THR A 256 -18.72 13.57 0.98
CA THR A 256 -19.30 14.10 -0.26
C THR A 256 -18.23 14.26 -1.34
N ARG A 257 -17.06 14.80 -0.98
CA ARG A 257 -15.92 14.98 -1.91
C ARG A 257 -15.31 13.65 -2.38
N LEU A 258 -15.50 12.53 -1.66
CA LEU A 258 -15.07 11.20 -2.12
C LEU A 258 -15.71 10.79 -3.46
N ARG A 259 -16.89 11.31 -3.77
CA ARG A 259 -17.57 11.01 -5.04
C ARG A 259 -16.73 11.40 -6.26
N ASP A 260 -15.95 12.46 -6.16
CA ASP A 260 -15.08 12.92 -7.23
C ASP A 260 -13.92 11.94 -7.50
N TYR A 261 -13.59 11.06 -6.53
CA TYR A 261 -12.52 10.08 -6.65
C TYR A 261 -12.97 8.73 -7.23
N LEU A 262 -14.28 8.46 -7.30
CA LEU A 262 -14.78 7.18 -7.80
C LEU A 262 -14.29 6.85 -9.21
N PRO A 263 -14.19 7.80 -10.15
CA PRO A 263 -13.60 7.51 -11.46
C PRO A 263 -12.15 7.04 -11.39
N LEU A 264 -11.33 7.56 -10.44
CA LEU A 264 -9.96 7.09 -10.23
C LEU A 264 -9.95 5.66 -9.69
N TRP A 265 -10.85 5.35 -8.75
CA TRP A 265 -10.95 4.00 -8.20
C TRP A 265 -11.38 2.97 -9.24
N ASN A 266 -12.20 3.36 -10.20
CA ASN A 266 -12.61 2.50 -11.31
C ASN A 266 -11.48 2.20 -12.32
N CYS A 267 -10.35 2.91 -12.23
CA CYS A 267 -9.15 2.60 -13.02
C CYS A 267 -8.25 1.55 -12.34
N LEU A 268 -8.54 1.16 -11.10
CA LEU A 268 -7.77 0.10 -10.42
C LEU A 268 -8.19 -1.27 -10.95
N ASP A 269 -7.22 -2.09 -11.29
CA ASP A 269 -7.48 -3.49 -11.68
C ASP A 269 -7.57 -4.41 -10.47
N GLN A 270 -6.88 -4.04 -9.39
CA GLN A 270 -6.87 -4.73 -8.11
C GLN A 270 -6.70 -3.72 -6.97
N LEU A 271 -7.30 -3.99 -5.84
CA LEU A 271 -7.10 -3.22 -4.61
C LEU A 271 -6.63 -4.11 -3.47
N MET A 272 -5.48 -3.80 -2.91
CA MET A 272 -4.98 -4.41 -1.69
C MET A 272 -5.09 -3.43 -0.52
N VAL A 273 -5.54 -3.93 0.62
CA VAL A 273 -5.67 -3.17 1.86
C VAL A 273 -4.63 -3.62 2.88
N LEU A 274 -3.73 -2.71 3.28
CA LEU A 274 -2.85 -2.86 4.44
C LEU A 274 -3.52 -2.27 5.67
N TYR A 275 -3.98 -3.11 6.59
CA TYR A 275 -4.75 -2.68 7.74
C TYR A 275 -4.06 -3.03 9.05
N PRO A 276 -3.76 -2.07 9.95
CA PRO A 276 -3.27 -2.39 11.29
C PRO A 276 -4.36 -3.09 12.10
N GLU A 277 -4.00 -4.03 12.96
CA GLU A 277 -4.95 -4.73 13.85
C GLU A 277 -5.77 -3.75 14.71
N ASP A 278 -5.19 -2.60 15.05
CA ASP A 278 -5.85 -1.43 15.61
C ASP A 278 -5.38 -0.19 14.85
N TYR A 279 -6.30 0.58 14.28
CA TYR A 279 -5.97 1.79 13.53
C TYR A 279 -5.19 2.82 14.36
N ARG A 280 -5.33 2.80 15.70
CA ARG A 280 -4.62 3.68 16.63
C ARG A 280 -3.11 3.49 16.60
N ILE A 281 -2.64 2.32 16.20
CA ILE A 281 -1.21 2.02 16.01
C ILE A 281 -0.57 2.98 15.00
N SER A 282 -1.33 3.51 14.04
CA SER A 282 -0.82 4.47 13.06
C SER A 282 -0.25 5.76 13.70
N LYS A 283 -0.74 6.18 14.88
CA LYS A 283 -0.13 7.27 15.65
C LYS A 283 1.30 6.91 16.08
N GLN A 284 1.48 5.73 16.64
CA GLN A 284 2.79 5.25 17.09
C GLN A 284 3.77 5.12 15.92
N TRP A 285 3.30 4.57 14.80
CA TRP A 285 4.11 4.44 13.59
C TRP A 285 4.50 5.81 13.01
N ARG A 286 3.59 6.78 13.06
CA ARG A 286 3.91 8.14 12.59
C ARG A 286 4.94 8.82 13.51
N MET A 287 4.81 8.67 14.85
CA MET A 287 5.80 9.17 15.81
C MET A 287 7.18 8.52 15.57
N GLN A 288 7.23 7.20 15.38
CA GLN A 288 8.48 6.50 15.09
C GLN A 288 9.17 7.04 13.83
N ALA A 289 8.41 7.24 12.75
CA ALA A 289 8.95 7.77 11.50
C ALA A 289 9.50 9.20 11.67
N GLU A 290 8.81 10.04 12.44
CA GLU A 290 9.23 11.41 12.73
C GLU A 290 10.50 11.44 13.61
N HIS A 291 10.57 10.58 14.64
CA HIS A 291 11.76 10.46 15.48
C HIS A 291 12.97 9.97 14.69
N GLN A 292 12.79 8.99 13.80
CA GLN A 292 13.84 8.52 12.89
C GLN A 292 14.33 9.65 11.97
N MET A 293 13.42 10.42 11.39
CA MET A 293 13.76 11.57 10.55
C MET A 293 14.56 12.62 11.33
N LYS A 294 14.11 12.97 12.57
CA LYS A 294 14.83 13.90 13.43
C LYS A 294 16.23 13.41 13.81
N ALA A 295 16.40 12.11 14.02
CA ALA A 295 17.70 11.51 14.31
C ALA A 295 18.71 11.68 13.16
N THR A 296 18.24 11.95 11.92
CA THR A 296 19.10 12.31 10.78
C THR A 296 19.43 13.80 10.69
N GLY A 297 19.07 14.60 11.70
CA GLY A 297 19.34 16.05 11.76
C GLY A 297 18.31 16.93 11.04
N LYS A 298 17.19 16.36 10.58
CA LYS A 298 16.08 17.13 9.97
C LYS A 298 15.15 17.70 11.06
N SER A 299 14.57 18.86 10.80
CA SER A 299 13.49 19.41 11.63
C SER A 299 12.21 18.58 11.46
N GLY A 300 11.42 18.47 12.51
CA GLY A 300 10.17 17.71 12.46
C GLY A 300 9.14 18.15 13.51
N MET A 301 7.93 17.60 13.41
CA MET A 301 6.81 17.90 14.30
C MET A 301 7.07 17.38 15.73
N SER A 302 6.53 18.09 16.75
CA SER A 302 6.46 17.55 18.10
C SER A 302 5.45 16.40 18.18
N ASP A 303 5.52 15.57 19.22
CA ASP A 303 4.58 14.46 19.40
C ASP A 303 3.13 14.93 19.49
N ALA A 304 2.88 16.05 20.18
CA ALA A 304 1.55 16.68 20.24
C ALA A 304 1.06 17.15 18.85
N MET A 305 1.95 17.70 18.01
CA MET A 305 1.59 18.08 16.64
C MET A 305 1.31 16.85 15.78
N ILE A 306 2.02 15.74 15.98
CA ILE A 306 1.78 14.47 15.28
C ILE A 306 0.42 13.90 15.65
N GLU A 307 0.04 13.96 16.94
CA GLU A 307 -1.31 13.55 17.37
C GLU A 307 -2.40 14.35 16.69
N GLN A 308 -2.29 15.69 16.72
CA GLN A 308 -3.24 16.58 16.04
C GLN A 308 -3.31 16.30 14.54
N PHE A 309 -2.16 16.07 13.91
CA PHE A 309 -2.07 15.73 12.48
C PHE A 309 -2.80 14.41 12.17
N VAL A 310 -2.54 13.34 12.91
CA VAL A 310 -3.19 12.05 12.66
C VAL A 310 -4.70 12.14 12.94
N GLU A 311 -5.11 12.80 14.01
CA GLU A 311 -6.53 13.01 14.34
C GLU A 311 -7.27 13.86 13.32
N TYR A 312 -6.59 14.82 12.68
CA TYR A 312 -7.17 15.58 11.58
C TYR A 312 -7.59 14.67 10.42
N PHE A 313 -6.73 13.69 10.03
CA PHE A 313 -7.07 12.71 9.00
C PHE A 313 -8.20 11.79 9.46
N TRP A 314 -8.23 11.40 10.73
CA TRP A 314 -9.34 10.62 11.27
C TRP A 314 -10.65 11.40 11.34
N ARG A 315 -10.61 12.71 11.55
CA ARG A 315 -11.81 13.55 11.42
C ARG A 315 -12.28 13.68 9.97
N ALA A 316 -11.37 13.63 9.01
CA ALA A 316 -11.73 13.69 7.60
C ALA A 316 -12.35 12.37 7.10
N LEU A 317 -11.64 11.25 7.31
CA LEU A 317 -12.05 9.91 6.91
C LEU A 317 -11.64 8.92 8.02
N HIS A 318 -12.55 8.69 8.96
CA HIS A 318 -12.26 7.81 10.09
C HIS A 318 -12.05 6.35 9.66
N PRO A 319 -10.96 5.68 10.07
CA PRO A 319 -10.68 4.31 9.63
C PRO A 319 -11.80 3.32 9.92
N GLU A 320 -12.47 3.39 11.07
CA GLU A 320 -13.59 2.50 11.40
C GLU A 320 -14.80 2.70 10.50
N LEU A 321 -15.04 3.92 10.01
CA LEU A 321 -16.18 4.22 9.14
C LEU A 321 -15.88 3.91 7.67
N PHE A 322 -14.65 4.16 7.22
CA PHE A 322 -14.32 4.20 5.79
C PHE A 322 -13.40 3.07 5.34
N VAL A 323 -12.47 2.61 6.18
CA VAL A 323 -11.47 1.59 5.79
C VAL A 323 -11.83 0.21 6.32
N THR A 324 -12.32 0.12 7.56
CA THR A 324 -12.73 -1.16 8.16
C THR A 324 -13.75 -1.93 7.30
N PRO A 325 -14.79 -1.30 6.71
CA PRO A 325 -15.74 -2.01 5.86
C PRO A 325 -15.11 -2.63 4.61
N LEU A 326 -14.01 -2.07 4.11
CA LEU A 326 -13.32 -2.63 2.93
C LEU A 326 -12.69 -3.99 3.20
N LYS A 327 -12.37 -4.31 4.46
CA LYS A 327 -11.81 -5.61 4.85
C LYS A 327 -12.79 -6.77 4.67
N GLU A 328 -14.07 -6.47 4.56
CA GLU A 328 -15.16 -7.46 4.46
C GLU A 328 -15.91 -7.37 3.12
N ASN A 329 -15.43 -6.55 2.19
CA ASN A 329 -16.08 -6.27 0.92
C ASN A 329 -15.24 -6.74 -0.28
N GLY A 330 -15.43 -7.99 -0.70
CA GLY A 330 -14.75 -8.57 -1.85
C GLY A 330 -15.19 -8.03 -3.21
N ASN A 331 -16.22 -7.18 -3.26
CA ASN A 331 -16.57 -6.48 -4.50
C ASN A 331 -15.65 -5.28 -4.79
N VAL A 332 -14.91 -4.81 -3.79
CA VAL A 332 -14.01 -3.64 -3.90
C VAL A 332 -12.56 -4.02 -3.58
N THR A 333 -12.35 -4.95 -2.66
CA THR A 333 -11.03 -5.33 -2.15
C THR A 333 -10.67 -6.74 -2.57
N ASP A 334 -9.54 -6.90 -3.24
CA ASP A 334 -9.06 -8.19 -3.73
C ASP A 334 -8.16 -8.91 -2.72
N LEU A 335 -7.45 -8.15 -1.88
CA LEU A 335 -6.53 -8.71 -0.88
C LEU A 335 -6.48 -7.84 0.37
N VAL A 336 -6.56 -8.47 1.54
CA VAL A 336 -6.34 -7.82 2.83
C VAL A 336 -5.10 -8.40 3.49
N VAL A 337 -4.23 -7.53 3.99
CA VAL A 337 -3.08 -7.86 4.83
C VAL A 337 -3.25 -7.13 6.16
N GLU A 338 -3.58 -7.87 7.20
CA GLU A 338 -3.62 -7.32 8.56
C GLU A 338 -2.23 -7.33 9.17
N LEU A 339 -1.86 -6.20 9.75
CA LEU A 339 -0.52 -5.94 10.29
C LEU A 339 -0.57 -5.83 11.82
N ASP A 340 0.39 -6.46 12.49
CA ASP A 340 0.63 -6.24 13.91
C ASP A 340 1.40 -4.93 14.17
N LEU A 341 1.69 -4.64 15.44
CA LEU A 341 2.45 -3.45 15.88
C LEU A 341 3.83 -3.33 15.19
N ASN A 342 4.44 -4.44 14.82
CA ASN A 342 5.74 -4.50 14.17
C ASN A 342 5.66 -4.44 12.64
N ARG A 343 4.47 -4.23 12.08
CA ARG A 343 4.16 -4.32 10.64
C ARG A 343 4.35 -5.72 10.05
N THR A 344 4.32 -6.75 10.89
CA THR A 344 4.35 -8.13 10.44
C THR A 344 2.93 -8.57 10.03
N PRO A 345 2.75 -9.27 8.90
CA PRO A 345 1.46 -9.79 8.51
C PRO A 345 0.93 -10.79 9.55
N ARG A 346 -0.23 -10.48 10.12
CA ARG A 346 -0.95 -11.33 11.06
C ARG A 346 -1.97 -12.21 10.36
N ALA A 347 -2.62 -11.67 9.35
CA ALA A 347 -3.54 -12.38 8.48
C ALA A 347 -3.43 -11.86 7.05
N ILE A 348 -3.58 -12.77 6.09
CA ILE A 348 -3.65 -12.47 4.66
C ILE A 348 -4.85 -13.22 4.11
N TYR A 349 -5.76 -12.52 3.41
CA TYR A 349 -6.98 -13.14 2.91
C TYR A 349 -7.66 -12.33 1.81
N VAL A 350 -8.48 -13.00 1.03
CA VAL A 350 -9.48 -12.39 0.14
C VAL A 350 -10.76 -12.18 0.95
N PRO A 351 -11.33 -10.96 1.00
CA PRO A 351 -12.60 -10.76 1.67
C PRO A 351 -13.75 -11.44 0.94
N PRO A 352 -14.85 -11.78 1.64
CA PRO A 352 -16.04 -12.36 1.00
C PRO A 352 -16.71 -11.35 0.06
N VAL A 353 -17.31 -11.88 -1.03
CA VAL A 353 -18.12 -11.12 -1.98
C VAL A 353 -19.53 -10.92 -1.44
#